data_b018b367922ac31bea290c980edd8ec9
#
_entry.id   b018b367922ac31bea290c980edd8ec9
#
_cell.length_a   1.000
_cell.length_b   1.000
_cell.length_c   1.000
_cell.angle_alpha   90.00
_cell.angle_beta   90.00
_cell.angle_gamma   90.00
#
_symmetry.space_group_name_H-M   'P 1'
#
loop_
_entity.id
_entity.type
_entity.pdbx_description
1 polymer ?
#
loop_
_entity_poly.entity_id
_entity_poly.type
_entity_poly.pdbx_seq_one_letter_code
_entity_poly.pdbx_strand_id
1 'polypeptide(L)'
;MFKKTLSMICCVIFLQGCSQEQEVKKELTNMETALLAATEKNETNTVISLLKQGANINATDSQGRTPLMIATYKNDIKTAKALIDAGADVNIQDNIKNNPFLYAGAEGYLDILKLTIDAGADPALTNRYGGTALIPASEHGYITVIKELLTRTNIDVNHVNNLGWTALMEAIVLSNGDETQQQVIRLLIEHGADVNIPDNDGVTPLEHARAHNFEEIEKILVEGRK
;
A
#
# COMPACT_ATOMS: atom_id res chain seq x y z
N MET A 1 43.72 53.55 -4.53
CA MET A 1 42.40 53.62 -3.89
C MET A 1 41.34 52.81 -4.62
N PHE A 2 41.70 51.59 -5.21
CA PHE A 2 40.80 50.81 -6.04
C PHE A 2 40.63 49.32 -5.62
N LYS A 3 41.04 48.94 -4.45
CA LYS A 3 40.95 47.50 -3.97
C LYS A 3 39.86 47.23 -2.93
N LYS A 4 39.09 48.22 -2.45
CA LYS A 4 38.04 48.03 -1.42
C LYS A 4 36.63 47.95 -2.01
N THR A 5 36.35 48.31 -3.24
CA THR A 5 35.02 48.32 -3.86
C THR A 5 34.62 46.96 -4.44
N LEU A 6 35.58 46.11 -4.86
CA LEU A 6 35.26 44.81 -5.47
C LEU A 6 34.82 43.74 -4.47
N SER A 7 35.27 43.81 -3.23
CA SER A 7 34.92 42.85 -2.14
C SER A 7 33.47 43.03 -1.62
N MET A 8 32.92 44.23 -1.73
CA MET A 8 31.58 44.50 -1.23
C MET A 8 30.47 44.06 -2.20
N ILE A 9 30.75 44.06 -3.52
CA ILE A 9 29.79 43.64 -4.56
C ILE A 9 29.63 42.10 -4.56
N CYS A 10 30.71 41.34 -4.36
CA CYS A 10 30.64 39.88 -4.25
C CYS A 10 29.83 39.40 -3.02
N CYS A 11 29.97 40.07 -1.87
CA CYS A 11 29.18 39.74 -0.64
C CYS A 11 27.70 40.03 -0.78
N VAL A 12 27.29 41.08 -1.50
CA VAL A 12 25.87 41.40 -1.71
C VAL A 12 25.20 40.41 -2.66
N ILE A 13 25.88 39.95 -3.71
CA ILE A 13 25.36 38.95 -4.64
C ILE A 13 25.22 37.58 -3.96
N PHE A 14 26.15 37.18 -3.09
CA PHE A 14 26.07 35.94 -2.31
C PHE A 14 24.96 35.98 -1.25
N LEU A 15 24.73 37.12 -0.60
CA LEU A 15 23.67 37.27 0.39
C LEU A 15 22.26 37.29 -0.26
N GLN A 16 22.12 37.85 -1.46
CA GLN A 16 20.87 37.82 -2.22
C GLN A 16 20.54 36.43 -2.77
N GLY A 17 21.54 35.66 -3.21
CA GLY A 17 21.35 34.28 -3.63
C GLY A 17 20.87 33.37 -2.48
N CYS A 18 21.51 33.45 -1.30
CA CYS A 18 21.08 32.71 -0.11
C CYS A 18 19.67 33.06 0.38
N SER A 19 19.28 34.35 0.31
CA SER A 19 17.92 34.75 0.73
C SER A 19 16.85 34.28 -0.26
N GLN A 20 17.12 34.28 -1.56
CA GLN A 20 16.21 33.75 -2.58
C GLN A 20 16.04 32.22 -2.47
N GLU A 21 17.15 31.49 -2.27
CA GLU A 21 17.06 30.03 -2.05
C GLU A 21 16.24 29.67 -0.79
N GLN A 22 16.38 30.44 0.28
CA GLN A 22 15.59 30.23 1.50
C GLN A 22 14.11 30.57 1.32
N GLU A 23 13.77 31.63 0.57
CA GLU A 23 12.38 31.96 0.23
C GLU A 23 11.73 30.88 -0.65
N VAL A 24 12.40 30.44 -1.71
CA VAL A 24 11.93 29.35 -2.59
C VAL A 24 11.72 28.07 -1.80
N LYS A 25 12.66 27.68 -0.94
CA LYS A 25 12.52 26.48 -0.09
C LYS A 25 11.35 26.58 0.88
N LYS A 26 11.11 27.76 1.47
CA LYS A 26 9.97 28.01 2.35
C LYS A 26 8.63 27.93 1.60
N GLU A 27 8.58 28.45 0.38
CA GLU A 27 7.39 28.43 -0.47
C GLU A 27 7.04 27.00 -0.89
N LEU A 28 8.03 26.19 -1.30
CA LEU A 28 7.86 24.77 -1.59
C LEU A 28 7.32 24.00 -0.38
N THR A 29 7.92 24.18 0.80
CA THR A 29 7.45 23.54 2.04
C THR A 29 6.01 23.92 2.40
N ASN A 30 5.61 25.18 2.13
CA ASN A 30 4.24 25.64 2.33
C ASN A 30 3.26 24.98 1.34
N MET A 31 3.66 24.80 0.07
CA MET A 31 2.84 24.12 -0.93
C MET A 31 2.65 22.64 -0.61
N GLU A 32 3.69 21.95 -0.16
CA GLU A 32 3.62 20.55 0.27
C GLU A 32 2.67 20.37 1.46
N THR A 33 2.79 21.25 2.46
CA THR A 33 1.87 21.26 3.61
C THR A 33 0.42 21.53 3.17
N ALA A 34 0.22 22.44 2.23
CA ALA A 34 -1.10 22.73 1.67
C ALA A 34 -1.66 21.54 0.88
N LEU A 35 -0.81 20.81 0.11
CA LEU A 35 -1.19 19.62 -0.63
C LEU A 35 -1.68 18.51 0.30
N LEU A 36 -0.92 18.19 1.34
CA LEU A 36 -1.29 17.21 2.36
C LEU A 36 -2.60 17.61 3.05
N ALA A 37 -2.75 18.88 3.45
CA ALA A 37 -3.95 19.40 4.10
C ALA A 37 -5.19 19.36 3.18
N ALA A 38 -5.06 19.69 1.91
CA ALA A 38 -6.13 19.60 0.93
C ALA A 38 -6.58 18.14 0.71
N THR A 39 -5.62 17.22 0.69
CA THR A 39 -5.92 15.79 0.59
C THR A 39 -6.65 15.28 1.83
N GLU A 40 -6.22 15.67 3.03
CA GLU A 40 -6.93 15.32 4.28
C GLU A 40 -8.39 15.80 4.29
N LYS A 41 -8.69 16.88 3.57
CA LYS A 41 -10.05 17.44 3.46
C LYS A 41 -10.84 16.91 2.28
N ASN A 42 -10.28 15.99 1.47
CA ASN A 42 -10.86 15.47 0.22
C ASN A 42 -11.14 16.59 -0.81
N GLU A 43 -10.32 17.64 -0.81
CA GLU A 43 -10.45 18.80 -1.71
C GLU A 43 -9.73 18.53 -3.05
N THR A 44 -10.21 17.56 -3.84
CA THR A 44 -9.56 17.09 -5.08
C THR A 44 -9.18 18.24 -6.04
N ASN A 45 -10.04 19.26 -6.18
CA ASN A 45 -9.74 20.38 -7.08
C ASN A 45 -8.57 21.23 -6.58
N THR A 46 -8.46 21.43 -5.27
CA THR A 46 -7.32 22.12 -4.61
C THR A 46 -6.05 21.30 -4.79
N VAL A 47 -6.11 19.97 -4.60
CA VAL A 47 -5.00 19.04 -4.85
C VAL A 47 -4.49 19.21 -6.29
N ILE A 48 -5.36 19.10 -7.30
CA ILE A 48 -5.00 19.29 -8.72
C ILE A 48 -4.36 20.65 -8.98
N SER A 49 -4.90 21.71 -8.37
CA SER A 49 -4.35 23.07 -8.54
C SER A 49 -2.94 23.19 -7.98
N LEU A 50 -2.68 22.65 -6.78
CA LEU A 50 -1.37 22.67 -6.13
C LEU A 50 -0.33 21.87 -6.91
N LEU A 51 -0.71 20.71 -7.46
CA LEU A 51 0.16 19.90 -8.33
C LEU A 51 0.56 20.67 -9.60
N LYS A 52 -0.38 21.42 -10.22
CA LYS A 52 -0.08 22.27 -11.39
C LYS A 52 0.86 23.44 -11.05
N GLN A 53 0.89 23.86 -9.79
CA GLN A 53 1.82 24.88 -9.29
C GLN A 53 3.20 24.34 -8.93
N GLY A 54 3.40 23.00 -9.02
CA GLY A 54 4.68 22.35 -8.79
C GLY A 54 4.88 21.82 -7.37
N ALA A 55 3.81 21.64 -6.59
CA ALA A 55 3.89 20.94 -5.32
C ALA A 55 4.45 19.53 -5.52
N ASN A 56 5.34 19.07 -4.63
CA ASN A 56 5.87 17.72 -4.69
C ASN A 56 4.75 16.70 -4.40
N ILE A 57 4.37 15.94 -5.42
CA ILE A 57 3.29 14.95 -5.37
C ILE A 57 3.54 13.85 -4.35
N ASN A 58 4.82 13.54 -4.06
CA ASN A 58 5.25 12.51 -3.13
C ASN A 58 5.77 13.10 -1.80
N ALA A 59 5.41 14.35 -1.47
CA ALA A 59 5.70 14.93 -0.16
C ALA A 59 5.09 14.08 0.95
N THR A 60 5.75 13.98 2.09
CA THR A 60 5.28 13.17 3.21
C THR A 60 4.99 14.00 4.44
N ASP A 61 3.98 13.59 5.20
CA ASP A 61 3.71 14.12 6.53
C ASP A 61 4.63 13.48 7.61
N SER A 62 4.41 13.82 8.88
CA SER A 62 5.18 13.27 10.00
C SER A 62 4.99 11.77 10.22
N GLN A 63 3.96 11.16 9.63
CA GLN A 63 3.70 9.72 9.65
C GLN A 63 4.28 9.01 8.42
N GLY A 64 4.99 9.73 7.55
CA GLY A 64 5.52 9.21 6.28
C GLY A 64 4.45 9.03 5.20
N ARG A 65 3.21 9.52 5.40
CA ARG A 65 2.12 9.34 4.46
C ARG A 65 2.23 10.36 3.32
N THR A 66 2.23 9.86 2.09
CA THR A 66 2.08 10.69 0.89
C THR A 66 0.64 11.16 0.72
N PRO A 67 0.35 12.18 -0.11
CA PRO A 67 -1.02 12.53 -0.47
C PRO A 67 -1.82 11.31 -0.97
N LEU A 68 -1.21 10.43 -1.79
CA LEU A 68 -1.87 9.22 -2.27
C LEU A 68 -2.18 8.25 -1.12
N MET A 69 -1.29 8.08 -0.16
CA MET A 69 -1.55 7.25 1.02
C MET A 69 -2.69 7.83 1.88
N ILE A 70 -2.73 9.15 2.07
CA ILE A 70 -3.81 9.83 2.79
C ILE A 70 -5.15 9.60 2.08
N ALA A 71 -5.22 9.81 0.75
CA ALA A 71 -6.43 9.56 -0.03
C ALA A 71 -6.87 8.09 0.06
N THR A 72 -5.92 7.15 0.09
CA THR A 72 -6.20 5.73 0.25
C THR A 72 -6.76 5.40 1.63
N TYR A 73 -6.18 5.92 2.72
CA TYR A 73 -6.72 5.74 4.07
C TYR A 73 -8.17 6.20 4.22
N LYS A 74 -8.56 7.20 3.42
CA LYS A 74 -9.93 7.76 3.42
C LYS A 74 -10.86 7.10 2.42
N ASN A 75 -10.35 6.15 1.62
CA ASN A 75 -11.04 5.58 0.47
C ASN A 75 -11.56 6.67 -0.51
N ASP A 76 -10.81 7.78 -0.64
CA ASP A 76 -11.13 8.83 -1.59
C ASP A 76 -10.62 8.48 -2.99
N ILE A 77 -11.42 7.69 -3.70
CA ILE A 77 -11.11 7.18 -5.05
C ILE A 77 -10.83 8.32 -6.02
N LYS A 78 -11.59 9.43 -5.91
CA LYS A 78 -11.46 10.57 -6.83
C LYS A 78 -10.11 11.27 -6.67
N THR A 79 -9.69 11.52 -5.44
CA THR A 79 -8.39 12.15 -5.16
C THR A 79 -7.24 11.18 -5.43
N ALA A 80 -7.38 9.91 -5.06
CA ALA A 80 -6.39 8.87 -5.37
C ALA A 80 -6.16 8.75 -6.88
N LYS A 81 -7.23 8.70 -7.69
CA LYS A 81 -7.12 8.68 -9.14
C LYS A 81 -6.40 9.92 -9.69
N ALA A 82 -6.76 11.11 -9.23
CA ALA A 82 -6.14 12.35 -9.68
C ALA A 82 -4.64 12.40 -9.37
N LEU A 83 -4.22 11.88 -8.21
CA LEU A 83 -2.82 11.77 -7.82
C LEU A 83 -2.07 10.75 -8.67
N ILE A 84 -2.65 9.57 -8.91
CA ILE A 84 -2.06 8.53 -9.76
C ILE A 84 -1.93 9.02 -11.20
N ASP A 85 -2.98 9.63 -11.77
CA ASP A 85 -2.95 10.21 -13.12
C ASP A 85 -1.87 11.32 -13.27
N ALA A 86 -1.53 11.99 -12.16
CA ALA A 86 -0.47 13.00 -12.11
C ALA A 86 0.93 12.42 -11.81
N GLY A 87 1.07 11.10 -11.68
CA GLY A 87 2.35 10.41 -11.52
C GLY A 87 2.79 10.21 -10.06
N ALA A 88 1.87 10.13 -9.11
CA ALA A 88 2.20 9.74 -7.73
C ALA A 88 2.80 8.33 -7.68
N ASP A 89 3.86 8.15 -6.89
CA ASP A 89 4.47 6.85 -6.66
C ASP A 89 3.60 6.02 -5.71
N VAL A 90 3.08 4.90 -6.23
CA VAL A 90 2.19 3.98 -5.50
C VAL A 90 2.93 3.06 -4.53
N ASN A 91 4.28 3.05 -4.57
CA ASN A 91 5.11 2.13 -3.80
C ASN A 91 5.72 2.76 -2.53
N ILE A 92 5.58 4.07 -2.34
CA ILE A 92 6.09 4.73 -1.13
C ILE A 92 5.33 4.22 0.09
N GLN A 93 6.09 3.68 1.04
CA GLN A 93 5.57 3.18 2.31
C GLN A 93 5.61 4.25 3.40
N ASP A 94 4.57 4.32 4.20
CA ASP A 94 4.54 5.14 5.42
C ASP A 94 5.36 4.52 6.58
N ASN A 95 5.37 5.18 7.74
CA ASN A 95 6.17 4.76 8.90
C ASN A 95 5.74 3.40 9.48
N ILE A 96 4.56 2.88 9.13
CA ILE A 96 4.09 1.53 9.50
C ILE A 96 4.15 0.55 8.32
N LYS A 97 4.91 0.90 7.29
CA LYS A 97 5.14 0.10 6.08
C LYS A 97 3.89 -0.18 5.25
N ASN A 98 2.85 0.64 5.34
CA ASN A 98 1.75 0.59 4.40
C ASN A 98 2.07 1.45 3.17
N ASN A 99 1.66 0.98 1.99
CA ASN A 99 1.53 1.78 0.78
C ASN A 99 0.08 1.67 0.27
N PRO A 100 -0.33 2.45 -0.72
CA PRO A 100 -1.69 2.43 -1.25
C PRO A 100 -2.17 1.04 -1.69
N PHE A 101 -1.31 0.24 -2.33
CA PHE A 101 -1.64 -1.12 -2.78
C PHE A 101 -1.88 -2.08 -1.61
N LEU A 102 -0.96 -2.12 -0.64
CA LEU A 102 -1.06 -2.97 0.55
C LEU A 102 -2.32 -2.65 1.34
N TYR A 103 -2.57 -1.36 1.59
CA TYR A 103 -3.72 -0.94 2.39
C TYR A 103 -5.05 -1.16 1.66
N ALA A 104 -5.10 -0.86 0.36
CA ALA A 104 -6.30 -1.11 -0.44
C ALA A 104 -6.66 -2.61 -0.49
N GLY A 105 -5.66 -3.49 -0.56
CA GLY A 105 -5.87 -4.94 -0.46
C GLY A 105 -6.40 -5.36 0.90
N ALA A 106 -5.80 -4.85 1.98
CA ALA A 106 -6.17 -5.18 3.36
C ALA A 106 -7.58 -4.71 3.75
N GLU A 107 -8.04 -3.59 3.20
CA GLU A 107 -9.36 -3.01 3.51
C GLU A 107 -10.44 -3.32 2.47
N GLY A 108 -10.09 -4.08 1.43
CA GLY A 108 -11.05 -4.41 0.38
C GLY A 108 -11.40 -3.26 -0.57
N TYR A 109 -10.57 -2.22 -0.67
CA TYR A 109 -10.81 -1.04 -1.51
C TYR A 109 -10.50 -1.34 -2.98
N LEU A 110 -11.38 -2.10 -3.62
CA LEU A 110 -11.21 -2.65 -4.96
C LEU A 110 -10.83 -1.60 -6.02
N ASP A 111 -11.48 -0.43 -5.99
CA ASP A 111 -11.23 0.60 -7.01
C ASP A 111 -9.83 1.21 -6.86
N ILE A 112 -9.39 1.49 -5.63
CA ILE A 112 -8.03 1.99 -5.38
C ILE A 112 -6.99 0.91 -5.68
N LEU A 113 -7.27 -0.36 -5.33
CA LEU A 113 -6.39 -1.48 -5.66
C LEU A 113 -6.16 -1.57 -7.17
N LYS A 114 -7.22 -1.49 -7.98
CA LYS A 114 -7.11 -1.51 -9.44
C LYS A 114 -6.27 -0.36 -9.97
N LEU A 115 -6.50 0.85 -9.46
CA LEU A 115 -5.71 2.03 -9.83
C LEU A 115 -4.22 1.85 -9.51
N THR A 116 -3.89 1.27 -8.36
CA THR A 116 -2.48 1.03 -7.96
C THR A 116 -1.83 -0.08 -8.79
N ILE A 117 -2.57 -1.15 -9.13
CA ILE A 117 -2.09 -2.20 -10.04
C ILE A 117 -1.78 -1.60 -11.41
N ASP A 118 -2.70 -0.80 -11.98
CA ASP A 118 -2.52 -0.14 -13.28
C ASP A 118 -1.32 0.82 -13.29
N ALA A 119 -1.00 1.41 -12.14
CA ALA A 119 0.12 2.32 -11.95
C ALA A 119 1.46 1.60 -11.62
N GLY A 120 1.49 0.26 -11.61
CA GLY A 120 2.72 -0.51 -11.41
C GLY A 120 3.09 -0.70 -9.94
N ALA A 121 2.11 -0.94 -9.08
CA ALA A 121 2.38 -1.34 -7.70
C ALA A 121 3.23 -2.61 -7.64
N ASP A 122 4.24 -2.62 -6.76
CA ASP A 122 5.06 -3.80 -6.50
C ASP A 122 4.35 -4.75 -5.52
N PRO A 123 3.87 -5.93 -5.97
CA PRO A 123 3.14 -6.86 -5.13
C PRO A 123 4.03 -7.60 -4.12
N ALA A 124 5.36 -7.49 -4.22
CA ALA A 124 6.29 -8.10 -3.28
C ALA A 124 6.55 -7.25 -2.03
N LEU A 125 6.12 -5.99 -2.02
CA LEU A 125 6.21 -5.15 -0.82
C LEU A 125 5.34 -5.73 0.31
N THR A 126 5.83 -5.59 1.54
CA THR A 126 5.16 -6.13 2.73
C THR A 126 4.87 -5.04 3.75
N ASN A 127 3.81 -5.22 4.52
CA ASN A 127 3.46 -4.37 5.65
C ASN A 127 4.38 -4.66 6.87
N ARG A 128 4.15 -3.97 8.00
CA ARG A 128 4.93 -4.15 9.23
C ARG A 128 4.91 -5.57 9.81
N TYR A 129 3.94 -6.39 9.44
CA TYR A 129 3.82 -7.77 9.86
C TYR A 129 4.46 -8.76 8.86
N GLY A 130 5.14 -8.24 7.84
CA GLY A 130 5.74 -9.04 6.77
C GLY A 130 4.72 -9.62 5.78
N GLY A 131 3.45 -9.20 5.84
CA GLY A 131 2.39 -9.70 4.95
C GLY A 131 2.27 -8.87 3.67
N THR A 132 2.05 -9.56 2.54
CA THR A 132 1.63 -8.95 1.28
C THR A 132 0.15 -8.56 1.32
N ALA A 133 -0.35 -7.88 0.29
CA ALA A 133 -1.77 -7.50 0.20
C ALA A 133 -2.74 -8.70 0.19
N LEU A 134 -2.28 -9.87 -0.26
CA LEU A 134 -3.10 -11.07 -0.37
C LEU A 134 -3.48 -11.67 0.99
N ILE A 135 -2.58 -11.56 1.97
CA ILE A 135 -2.75 -12.16 3.29
C ILE A 135 -3.98 -11.60 4.01
N PRO A 136 -4.05 -10.29 4.33
CA PRO A 136 -5.23 -9.72 4.99
C PRO A 136 -6.49 -9.74 4.11
N ALA A 137 -6.35 -9.66 2.78
CA ALA A 137 -7.50 -9.81 1.88
C ALA A 137 -8.15 -11.20 2.01
N SER A 138 -7.33 -12.23 2.24
CA SER A 138 -7.79 -13.61 2.43
C SER A 138 -8.41 -13.82 3.80
N GLU A 139 -7.83 -13.24 4.86
CA GLU A 139 -8.42 -13.21 6.21
C GLU A 139 -9.86 -12.67 6.18
N HIS A 140 -10.05 -11.52 5.52
CA HIS A 140 -11.34 -10.82 5.49
C HIS A 140 -12.32 -11.34 4.42
N GLY A 141 -11.91 -12.29 3.57
CA GLY A 141 -12.78 -12.86 2.56
C GLY A 141 -13.12 -11.91 1.39
N TYR A 142 -12.23 -10.98 1.04
CA TYR A 142 -12.43 -10.02 -0.05
C TYR A 142 -12.21 -10.68 -1.42
N ILE A 143 -13.11 -11.59 -1.81
CA ILE A 143 -13.00 -12.44 -3.01
C ILE A 143 -12.67 -11.64 -4.28
N THR A 144 -13.29 -10.50 -4.50
CA THR A 144 -13.03 -9.67 -5.70
C THR A 144 -11.63 -9.06 -5.70
N VAL A 145 -11.14 -8.63 -4.54
CA VAL A 145 -9.77 -8.14 -4.34
C VAL A 145 -8.76 -9.27 -4.55
N ILE A 146 -9.00 -10.44 -3.95
CA ILE A 146 -8.16 -11.63 -4.10
C ILE A 146 -8.03 -12.02 -5.58
N LYS A 147 -9.14 -12.02 -6.33
CA LYS A 147 -9.13 -12.30 -7.78
C LYS A 147 -8.26 -11.30 -8.55
N GLU A 148 -8.39 -9.99 -8.28
CA GLU A 148 -7.55 -8.97 -8.93
C GLU A 148 -6.06 -9.20 -8.61
N LEU A 149 -5.72 -9.46 -7.35
CA LEU A 149 -4.35 -9.74 -6.92
C LEU A 149 -3.76 -10.96 -7.65
N LEU A 150 -4.48 -12.09 -7.65
CA LEU A 150 -4.00 -13.35 -8.22
C LEU A 150 -3.95 -13.35 -9.76
N THR A 151 -4.84 -12.60 -10.43
CA THR A 151 -4.95 -12.63 -11.90
C THR A 151 -4.21 -11.51 -12.61
N ARG A 152 -3.97 -10.38 -11.93
CA ARG A 152 -3.38 -9.18 -12.55
C ARG A 152 -2.00 -8.81 -12.02
N THR A 153 -1.49 -9.54 -11.04
CA THR A 153 -0.16 -9.33 -10.48
C THR A 153 0.61 -10.65 -10.44
N ASN A 154 1.90 -10.57 -10.18
CA ASN A 154 2.75 -11.72 -9.89
C ASN A 154 2.94 -11.92 -8.37
N ILE A 155 1.90 -11.63 -7.57
CA ILE A 155 1.97 -11.80 -6.12
C ILE A 155 2.28 -13.26 -5.76
N ASP A 156 3.20 -13.45 -4.83
CA ASP A 156 3.52 -14.80 -4.36
C ASP A 156 2.38 -15.29 -3.44
N VAL A 157 1.60 -16.26 -3.93
CA VAL A 157 0.49 -16.88 -3.21
C VAL A 157 0.94 -17.63 -1.96
N ASN A 158 2.22 -18.08 -1.96
CA ASN A 158 2.84 -18.85 -0.88
C ASN A 158 3.71 -17.98 0.06
N HIS A 159 3.66 -16.66 -0.09
CA HIS A 159 4.38 -15.75 0.78
C HIS A 159 4.02 -16.00 2.25
N VAL A 160 5.06 -16.08 3.11
CA VAL A 160 4.91 -16.32 4.55
C VAL A 160 5.21 -15.04 5.31
N ASN A 161 4.30 -14.60 6.17
CA ASN A 161 4.47 -13.41 7.01
C ASN A 161 5.32 -13.70 8.26
N ASN A 162 5.52 -12.67 9.11
CA ASN A 162 6.33 -12.79 10.33
C ASN A 162 5.75 -13.75 11.40
N LEU A 163 4.46 -14.11 11.28
CA LEU A 163 3.80 -15.09 12.14
C LEU A 163 3.98 -16.53 11.64
N GLY A 164 4.59 -16.73 10.46
CA GLY A 164 4.73 -18.00 9.81
C GLY A 164 3.48 -18.40 8.99
N TRP A 165 2.61 -17.46 8.65
CA TRP A 165 1.34 -17.75 7.98
C TRP A 165 1.34 -17.28 6.53
N THR A 166 0.83 -18.15 5.66
CA THR A 166 0.45 -17.81 4.28
C THR A 166 -0.96 -17.21 4.23
N ALA A 167 -1.37 -16.70 3.08
CA ALA A 167 -2.75 -16.28 2.83
C ALA A 167 -3.75 -17.42 3.06
N LEU A 168 -3.39 -18.65 2.68
CA LEU A 168 -4.19 -19.85 2.93
C LEU A 168 -4.33 -20.12 4.43
N MET A 169 -3.24 -19.99 5.19
CA MET A 169 -3.26 -20.21 6.63
C MET A 169 -4.13 -19.17 7.35
N GLU A 170 -4.02 -17.87 7.02
CA GLU A 170 -4.87 -16.84 7.64
C GLU A 170 -6.35 -17.03 7.32
N ALA A 171 -6.68 -17.44 6.08
CA ALA A 171 -8.05 -17.75 5.70
C ALA A 171 -8.67 -18.93 6.49
N ILE A 172 -7.86 -19.78 7.09
CA ILE A 172 -8.32 -20.90 7.93
C ILE A 172 -8.35 -20.51 9.39
N VAL A 173 -7.24 -19.99 9.93
CA VAL A 173 -7.02 -19.80 11.37
C VAL A 173 -7.86 -18.66 11.94
N LEU A 174 -8.00 -17.56 11.18
CA LEU A 174 -8.69 -16.35 11.65
C LEU A 174 -10.16 -16.27 11.20
N SER A 175 -10.68 -17.34 10.61
CA SER A 175 -12.04 -17.40 10.08
C SER A 175 -12.99 -18.23 10.96
N ASN A 176 -14.27 -18.18 10.59
CA ASN A 176 -15.32 -19.05 11.14
C ASN A 176 -15.62 -20.27 10.26
N GLY A 177 -14.87 -20.48 9.16
CA GLY A 177 -15.01 -21.58 8.23
C GLY A 177 -16.26 -21.51 7.34
N ASP A 178 -16.86 -20.33 7.19
CA ASP A 178 -18.07 -20.12 6.41
C ASP A 178 -17.85 -20.28 4.89
N GLU A 179 -18.92 -20.17 4.12
CA GLU A 179 -18.90 -20.36 2.67
C GLU A 179 -17.97 -19.37 1.96
N THR A 180 -17.85 -18.14 2.48
CA THR A 180 -16.94 -17.13 1.92
C THR A 180 -15.49 -17.59 2.05
N GLN A 181 -15.09 -18.09 3.23
CA GLN A 181 -13.74 -18.58 3.45
C GLN A 181 -13.44 -19.86 2.67
N GLN A 182 -14.41 -20.75 2.52
CA GLN A 182 -14.28 -21.91 1.65
C GLN A 182 -14.02 -21.50 0.20
N GLN A 183 -14.69 -20.46 -0.32
CA GLN A 183 -14.44 -19.91 -1.65
C GLN A 183 -13.04 -19.28 -1.76
N VAL A 184 -12.58 -18.53 -0.74
CA VAL A 184 -11.22 -17.99 -0.68
C VAL A 184 -10.19 -19.10 -0.76
N ILE A 185 -10.34 -20.14 0.06
CA ILE A 185 -9.40 -21.29 0.11
C ILE A 185 -9.35 -21.99 -1.25
N ARG A 186 -10.49 -22.26 -1.90
CA ARG A 186 -10.54 -22.83 -3.25
C ARG A 186 -9.80 -21.94 -4.25
N LEU A 187 -10.05 -20.64 -4.22
CA LEU A 187 -9.42 -19.67 -5.13
C LEU A 187 -7.90 -19.61 -4.96
N LEU A 188 -7.41 -19.62 -3.72
CA LEU A 188 -5.97 -19.66 -3.44
C LEU A 188 -5.32 -20.96 -3.98
N ILE A 189 -5.96 -22.12 -3.75
CA ILE A 189 -5.48 -23.42 -4.24
C ILE A 189 -5.47 -23.46 -5.78
N GLU A 190 -6.53 -22.97 -6.42
CA GLU A 190 -6.60 -22.87 -7.89
C GLU A 190 -5.47 -22.03 -8.49
N HIS A 191 -4.90 -21.09 -7.72
CA HIS A 191 -3.78 -20.24 -8.13
C HIS A 191 -2.43 -20.68 -7.55
N GLY A 192 -2.33 -21.91 -7.05
CA GLY A 192 -1.07 -22.53 -6.68
C GLY A 192 -0.67 -22.39 -5.21
N ALA A 193 -1.61 -22.11 -4.30
CA ALA A 193 -1.31 -22.16 -2.87
C ALA A 193 -0.94 -23.60 -2.46
N ASP A 194 0.22 -23.72 -1.81
CA ASP A 194 0.68 -25.00 -1.25
C ASP A 194 -0.04 -25.26 0.09
N VAL A 195 -0.90 -26.28 0.09
CA VAL A 195 -1.69 -26.71 1.25
C VAL A 195 -0.86 -27.38 2.35
N ASN A 196 0.46 -27.55 2.16
CA ASN A 196 1.34 -28.24 3.10
C ASN A 196 2.30 -27.30 3.84
N ILE A 197 2.35 -26.00 3.53
CA ILE A 197 3.23 -25.06 4.23
C ILE A 197 2.74 -24.93 5.68
N PRO A 198 3.54 -25.39 6.69
CA PRO A 198 3.16 -25.31 8.08
C PRO A 198 3.43 -23.89 8.63
N ASP A 199 2.83 -23.59 9.76
CA ASP A 199 3.18 -22.41 10.57
C ASP A 199 4.51 -22.61 11.35
N ASN A 200 4.90 -21.61 12.15
CA ASN A 200 6.11 -21.64 12.96
C ASN A 200 6.15 -22.74 14.02
N ASP A 201 4.99 -23.30 14.41
CA ASP A 201 4.86 -24.43 15.34
C ASP A 201 4.85 -25.78 14.61
N GLY A 202 4.96 -25.78 13.29
CA GLY A 202 4.95 -26.97 12.46
C GLY A 202 3.54 -27.50 12.17
N VAL A 203 2.50 -26.73 12.49
CA VAL A 203 1.10 -27.16 12.28
C VAL A 203 0.66 -26.79 10.87
N THR A 204 0.16 -27.76 10.15
CA THR A 204 -0.28 -27.60 8.76
C THR A 204 -1.69 -26.98 8.65
N PRO A 205 -2.05 -26.38 7.49
CA PRO A 205 -3.41 -25.91 7.21
C PRO A 205 -4.49 -26.97 7.50
N LEU A 206 -4.23 -28.22 7.15
CA LEU A 206 -5.17 -29.33 7.40
C LEU A 206 -5.35 -29.61 8.89
N GLU A 207 -4.28 -29.56 9.69
CA GLU A 207 -4.35 -29.77 11.12
C GLU A 207 -5.11 -28.63 11.80
N HIS A 208 -4.92 -27.39 11.37
CA HIS A 208 -5.73 -26.25 11.82
C HIS A 208 -7.21 -26.41 11.46
N ALA A 209 -7.56 -26.80 10.24
CA ALA A 209 -8.94 -27.03 9.83
C ALA A 209 -9.61 -28.10 10.72
N ARG A 210 -8.90 -29.20 11.04
CA ARG A 210 -9.36 -30.26 11.95
C ARG A 210 -9.57 -29.77 13.37
N ALA A 211 -8.62 -29.00 13.90
CA ALA A 211 -8.71 -28.45 15.25
C ALA A 211 -9.92 -27.49 15.43
N HIS A 212 -10.29 -26.78 14.35
CA HIS A 212 -11.46 -25.93 14.31
C HIS A 212 -12.77 -26.65 13.96
N ASN A 213 -12.73 -27.97 13.62
CA ASN A 213 -13.86 -28.77 13.14
C ASN A 213 -14.46 -28.21 11.82
N PHE A 214 -13.65 -27.70 10.93
CA PHE A 214 -14.05 -27.16 9.62
C PHE A 214 -14.08 -28.29 8.57
N GLU A 215 -15.07 -29.17 8.66
CA GLU A 215 -15.16 -30.39 7.84
C GLU A 215 -15.10 -30.11 6.32
N GLU A 216 -15.75 -29.04 5.85
CA GLU A 216 -15.72 -28.71 4.41
C GLU A 216 -14.37 -28.17 3.98
N ILE A 217 -13.70 -27.35 4.80
CA ILE A 217 -12.33 -26.90 4.53
C ILE A 217 -11.37 -28.08 4.54
N GLU A 218 -11.51 -29.04 5.45
CA GLU A 218 -10.71 -30.25 5.44
C GLU A 218 -10.82 -31.00 4.11
N LYS A 219 -12.03 -31.19 3.55
CA LYS A 219 -12.25 -31.80 2.24
C LYS A 219 -11.55 -31.03 1.11
N ILE A 220 -11.70 -29.68 1.09
CA ILE A 220 -11.06 -28.83 0.09
C ILE A 220 -9.55 -28.99 0.12
N LEU A 221 -8.93 -28.97 1.31
CA LEU A 221 -7.48 -29.12 1.47
C LEU A 221 -6.97 -30.51 1.06
N VAL A 222 -7.72 -31.58 1.33
CA VAL A 222 -7.37 -32.93 0.91
C VAL A 222 -7.45 -33.07 -0.61
N GLU A 223 -8.44 -32.48 -1.25
CA GLU A 223 -8.56 -32.44 -2.71
C GLU A 223 -7.44 -31.63 -3.36
N GLY A 224 -7.03 -30.52 -2.76
CA GLY A 224 -5.96 -29.64 -3.24
C GLY A 224 -4.55 -30.23 -3.14
N ARG A 225 -4.37 -31.37 -2.49
CA ARG A 225 -3.08 -32.11 -2.41
C ARG A 225 -2.72 -32.91 -3.66
N LYS A 226 -3.62 -33.00 -4.63
CA LYS A 226 -3.44 -33.75 -5.88
C LYS A 226 -2.82 -32.89 -6.96
#